data_6649a3ef0d02fa625e72fb6752b22a8e
#
_entry.id   6649a3ef0d02fa625e72fb6752b22a8e
#
_cell.length_a   1.000
_cell.length_b   1.000
_cell.length_c   1.000
_cell.angle_alpha   90.00
_cell.angle_beta   90.00
_cell.angle_gamma   90.00
#
_symmetry.space_group_name_H-M   'P 1'
#
loop_
_entity.id
_entity.type
_entity.pdbx_description
1 polymer ?
#
loop_
_entity_poly.entity_id
_entity_poly.type
_entity_poly.pdbx_seq_one_letter_code
_entity_poly.pdbx_strand_id
1 'polypeptide(L)'
;MNQTANYAAVLLMAMTTSLAIAQQTGDGKGATAGPKSNAHVLTNPEFDKLLTHPEKLVLVDVRRPDEVSSIGGFPVYLSIQLKDLEGSLPWIPKERTVVVVSNHAGRASKAADILTSKGFKVAGAVGAETYEKEGGTIAHIAVPTPRPENGQGNGQKPAGAE
;
A
#
# COMPACT_ATOMS: atom_id res chain seq x y z
N MET A 1 -37.98 -30.43 53.15
CA MET A 1 -37.00 -30.23 54.23
C MET A 1 -36.00 -29.22 53.66
N ASN A 2 -36.24 -28.06 54.02
CA ASN A 2 -35.47 -27.14 54.85
C ASN A 2 -34.27 -26.55 54.12
N GLN A 3 -34.33 -25.36 53.85
CA GLN A 3 -34.07 -24.04 54.56
C GLN A 3 -32.70 -23.54 54.05
N THR A 4 -32.39 -22.36 53.89
CA THR A 4 -32.81 -20.99 54.17
C THR A 4 -31.71 -20.09 53.57
N ALA A 5 -32.07 -19.14 52.83
CA ALA A 5 -31.87 -17.72 52.98
C ALA A 5 -30.74 -17.26 53.92
N ASN A 6 -29.85 -16.45 53.42
CA ASN A 6 -29.36 -15.31 54.20
C ASN A 6 -28.94 -14.14 53.32
N TYR A 7 -29.55 -13.05 53.65
CA TYR A 7 -29.39 -11.69 53.18
C TYR A 7 -28.26 -10.98 53.94
N ALA A 8 -27.94 -9.86 53.46
CA ALA A 8 -27.26 -8.70 54.09
C ALA A 8 -25.80 -8.55 53.74
N ALA A 9 -25.26 -7.42 53.47
CA ALA A 9 -25.69 -6.03 53.56
C ALA A 9 -24.67 -5.19 52.80
N VAL A 10 -25.11 -4.29 52.01
CA VAL A 10 -24.83 -2.84 52.03
C VAL A 10 -23.51 -2.43 52.71
N LEU A 11 -22.59 -1.89 51.93
CA LEU A 11 -21.86 -0.69 52.36
C LEU A 11 -21.51 0.21 51.17
N LEU A 12 -22.17 1.32 51.16
CA LEU A 12 -21.94 2.51 50.35
C LEU A 12 -20.67 3.20 50.86
N MET A 13 -19.69 3.41 50.04
CA MET A 13 -18.64 4.36 50.39
C MET A 13 -18.26 5.19 49.15
N ALA A 14 -18.86 6.33 49.12
CA ALA A 14 -18.48 7.45 48.25
C ALA A 14 -17.11 7.98 48.72
N MET A 15 -16.15 8.02 47.85
CA MET A 15 -15.00 8.91 48.00
C MET A 15 -14.77 9.65 46.70
N THR A 16 -15.13 10.89 46.75
CA THR A 16 -14.74 11.97 45.86
C THR A 16 -13.25 12.27 46.03
N THR A 17 -12.47 12.18 44.96
CA THR A 17 -11.22 12.94 44.89
C THR A 17 -10.95 13.37 43.46
N SER A 18 -11.15 14.65 43.29
CA SER A 18 -10.26 15.64 42.66
C SER A 18 -9.76 15.43 41.27
N LEU A 19 -10.39 16.19 40.43
CA LEU A 19 -9.95 16.72 39.14
C LEU A 19 -8.53 17.27 39.22
N ALA A 20 -7.60 16.69 38.49
CA ALA A 20 -6.34 17.32 38.11
C ALA A 20 -6.33 17.45 36.58
N ILE A 21 -6.76 18.61 36.11
CA ILE A 21 -6.57 19.08 34.74
C ILE A 21 -5.09 19.44 34.63
N ALA A 22 -4.33 18.60 33.98
CA ALA A 22 -3.04 18.99 33.43
C ALA A 22 -3.29 19.38 31.96
N GLN A 23 -3.41 20.69 31.74
CA GLN A 23 -3.25 21.28 30.42
C GLN A 23 -1.80 21.08 30.00
N GLN A 24 -1.60 20.21 29.03
CA GLN A 24 -0.35 20.14 28.31
C GLN A 24 -0.61 20.67 26.90
N THR A 25 -0.35 21.95 26.75
CA THR A 25 -0.16 22.60 25.46
C THR A 25 1.14 22.04 24.86
N GLY A 26 0.99 21.25 23.83
CA GLY A 26 2.10 20.77 23.03
C GLY A 26 1.63 20.72 21.58
N ASP A 27 2.03 21.75 20.80
CA ASP A 27 1.92 21.76 19.36
C ASP A 27 2.67 20.57 18.78
N GLY A 28 1.94 19.51 18.51
CA GLY A 28 2.41 18.35 17.77
C GLY A 28 1.42 18.10 16.65
N LYS A 29 1.80 18.43 15.43
CA LYS A 29 1.12 18.09 14.18
C LYS A 29 0.91 16.57 14.13
N GLY A 30 -0.13 16.12 14.82
CA GLY A 30 -0.52 14.72 14.88
C GLY A 30 -1.01 14.29 13.52
N ALA A 31 -0.18 13.61 12.78
CA ALA A 31 -0.65 12.74 11.71
C ALA A 31 -1.65 11.78 12.37
N THR A 32 -2.94 11.93 12.07
CA THR A 32 -3.96 10.98 12.46
C THR A 32 -3.58 9.65 11.85
N ALA A 33 -2.99 8.77 12.65
CA ALA A 33 -2.75 7.40 12.28
C ALA A 33 -4.13 6.78 12.00
N GLY A 34 -4.46 6.61 10.73
CA GLY A 34 -5.65 5.85 10.33
C GLY A 34 -5.60 4.45 10.93
N PRO A 35 -6.72 3.72 10.92
CA PRO A 35 -6.79 2.39 11.51
C PRO A 35 -5.60 1.54 11.03
N LYS A 36 -4.96 0.86 11.98
CA LYS A 36 -3.84 -0.04 11.66
C LYS A 36 -4.33 -1.14 10.73
N SER A 37 -3.61 -1.35 9.64
CA SER A 37 -3.86 -2.47 8.74
C SER A 37 -3.52 -3.80 9.43
N ASN A 38 -4.30 -4.85 9.13
CA ASN A 38 -4.04 -6.22 9.57
C ASN A 38 -3.24 -7.01 8.52
N ALA A 39 -2.97 -6.44 7.36
CA ALA A 39 -2.24 -7.13 6.32
C ALA A 39 -0.80 -7.43 6.75
N HIS A 40 -0.35 -8.64 6.44
CA HIS A 40 1.03 -9.05 6.64
C HIS A 40 1.97 -8.24 5.74
N VAL A 41 3.02 -7.66 6.33
CA VAL A 41 4.11 -7.05 5.57
C VAL A 41 5.15 -8.13 5.34
N LEU A 42 5.35 -8.49 4.08
CA LEU A 42 6.27 -9.56 3.68
C LEU A 42 7.72 -9.13 3.91
N THR A 43 8.50 -10.03 4.47
CA THR A 43 9.96 -9.92 4.49
C THR A 43 10.53 -10.23 3.10
N ASN A 44 11.77 -9.81 2.81
CA ASN A 44 12.41 -10.11 1.54
C ASN A 44 12.44 -11.60 1.21
N PRO A 45 12.83 -12.53 2.12
CA PRO A 45 12.81 -13.97 1.83
C PRO A 45 11.42 -14.52 1.52
N GLU A 46 10.38 -14.02 2.19
CA GLU A 46 8.99 -14.43 1.91
C GLU A 46 8.55 -13.98 0.53
N PHE A 47 8.88 -12.74 0.18
CA PHE A 47 8.54 -12.19 -1.12
C PHE A 47 9.32 -12.86 -2.25
N ASP A 48 10.64 -13.08 -2.09
CA ASP A 48 11.48 -13.77 -3.06
C ASP A 48 10.95 -15.18 -3.34
N LYS A 49 10.50 -15.89 -2.31
CA LYS A 49 9.87 -17.20 -2.47
C LYS A 49 8.61 -17.14 -3.32
N LEU A 50 7.80 -16.09 -3.22
CA LEU A 50 6.62 -15.91 -4.07
C LEU A 50 7.01 -15.63 -5.52
N LEU A 51 8.09 -14.86 -5.73
CA LEU A 51 8.61 -14.54 -7.06
C LEU A 51 9.13 -15.75 -7.83
N THR A 52 9.43 -16.87 -7.17
CA THR A 52 9.82 -18.13 -7.87
C THR A 52 8.67 -18.79 -8.62
N HIS A 53 7.43 -18.36 -8.37
CA HIS A 53 6.23 -18.89 -9.01
C HIS A 53 5.38 -17.79 -9.66
N PRO A 54 5.92 -17.06 -10.64
CA PRO A 54 5.26 -15.90 -11.25
C PRO A 54 3.93 -16.24 -11.91
N GLU A 55 3.74 -17.48 -12.36
CA GLU A 55 2.49 -17.96 -12.96
C GLU A 55 1.32 -18.01 -11.97
N LYS A 56 1.62 -18.06 -10.66
CA LYS A 56 0.62 -18.09 -9.57
C LYS A 56 0.47 -16.76 -8.86
N LEU A 57 1.27 -15.76 -9.26
CA LEU A 57 1.40 -14.49 -8.59
C LEU A 57 0.84 -13.35 -9.44
N VAL A 58 0.29 -12.34 -8.79
CA VAL A 58 0.05 -11.02 -9.37
C VAL A 58 0.52 -9.94 -8.41
N LEU A 59 1.33 -9.03 -8.91
CA LEU A 59 1.72 -7.84 -8.17
C LEU A 59 0.75 -6.70 -8.49
N VAL A 60 0.20 -6.07 -7.48
CA VAL A 60 -0.66 -4.88 -7.62
C VAL A 60 0.09 -3.70 -7.02
N ASP A 61 0.59 -2.82 -7.86
CA ASP A 61 1.29 -1.62 -7.43
C ASP A 61 0.31 -0.46 -7.29
N VAL A 62 0.15 0.01 -6.05
CA VAL A 62 -0.82 1.07 -5.71
C VAL A 62 -0.21 2.47 -5.67
N ARG A 63 1.01 2.62 -6.17
CA ARG A 63 1.70 3.89 -6.31
C ARG A 63 1.18 4.70 -7.49
N ARG A 64 1.52 5.97 -7.50
CA ARG A 64 1.35 6.82 -8.69
C ARG A 64 2.44 6.49 -9.72
N PRO A 65 2.19 6.70 -11.03
CA PRO A 65 3.18 6.44 -12.07
C PRO A 65 4.50 7.22 -11.89
N ASP A 66 4.44 8.46 -11.39
CA ASP A 66 5.62 9.29 -11.10
C ASP A 66 6.50 8.68 -10.00
N GLU A 67 5.91 8.05 -8.99
CA GLU A 67 6.65 7.35 -7.93
C GLU A 67 7.35 6.09 -8.47
N VAL A 68 6.66 5.33 -9.33
CA VAL A 68 7.25 4.13 -9.96
C VAL A 68 8.41 4.53 -10.89
N SER A 69 8.24 5.61 -11.66
CA SER A 69 9.29 6.09 -12.56
C SER A 69 10.52 6.61 -11.82
N SER A 70 10.34 7.26 -10.66
CA SER A 70 11.44 7.85 -9.90
C SER A 70 12.17 6.85 -9.01
N ILE A 71 11.45 5.89 -8.45
CA ILE A 71 11.99 4.93 -7.47
C ILE A 71 12.40 3.62 -8.15
N GLY A 72 11.68 3.25 -9.22
CA GLY A 72 11.76 1.93 -9.81
C GLY A 72 10.64 1.01 -9.33
N GLY A 73 10.58 -0.20 -9.87
CA GLY A 73 9.52 -1.16 -9.57
C GLY A 73 9.85 -2.57 -10.04
N PHE A 74 8.86 -3.43 -9.97
CA PHE A 74 9.00 -4.81 -10.42
C PHE A 74 8.76 -4.92 -11.93
N PRO A 75 9.37 -5.89 -12.63
CA PRO A 75 9.25 -6.00 -14.09
C PRO A 75 7.83 -6.24 -14.61
N VAL A 76 7.00 -6.92 -13.82
CA VAL A 76 5.62 -7.26 -14.18
C VAL A 76 4.69 -6.95 -13.02
N TYR A 77 3.72 -6.06 -13.24
CA TYR A 77 2.74 -5.67 -12.23
C TYR A 77 1.50 -5.05 -12.88
N LEU A 78 0.40 -5.03 -12.12
CA LEU A 78 -0.77 -4.23 -12.43
C LEU A 78 -0.63 -2.87 -11.73
N SER A 79 -0.61 -1.80 -12.53
CA SER A 79 -0.59 -0.43 -12.00
C SER A 79 -2.02 0.01 -11.70
N ILE A 80 -2.39 -0.03 -10.43
CA ILE A 80 -3.74 0.33 -9.95
C ILE A 80 -3.56 1.22 -8.73
N GLN A 81 -3.74 2.53 -8.88
CA GLN A 81 -3.60 3.45 -7.76
C GLN A 81 -4.61 3.12 -6.65
N LEU A 82 -4.22 3.32 -5.39
CA LEU A 82 -5.07 3.00 -4.24
C LEU A 82 -6.49 3.57 -4.34
N LYS A 83 -6.64 4.78 -4.87
CA LYS A 83 -7.94 5.45 -5.04
C LYS A 83 -8.85 4.77 -6.07
N ASP A 84 -8.27 4.05 -7.03
CA ASP A 84 -8.97 3.43 -8.15
C ASP A 84 -9.15 1.91 -7.92
N LEU A 85 -8.66 1.38 -6.78
CA LEU A 85 -8.58 -0.04 -6.50
C LEU A 85 -9.95 -0.73 -6.54
N GLU A 86 -10.95 -0.15 -5.88
CA GLU A 86 -12.28 -0.78 -5.81
C GLU A 86 -12.98 -0.86 -7.17
N GLY A 87 -12.78 0.15 -8.02
CA GLY A 87 -13.28 0.14 -9.40
C GLY A 87 -12.52 -0.84 -10.32
N SER A 88 -11.32 -1.23 -9.93
CA SER A 88 -10.43 -2.07 -10.73
C SER A 88 -10.46 -3.56 -10.35
N LEU A 89 -11.25 -3.95 -9.35
CA LEU A 89 -11.34 -5.34 -8.89
C LEU A 89 -11.63 -6.37 -9.99
N PRO A 90 -12.46 -6.09 -11.02
CA PRO A 90 -12.71 -7.04 -12.11
C PRO A 90 -11.46 -7.39 -12.94
N TRP A 91 -10.43 -6.55 -12.92
CA TRP A 91 -9.20 -6.74 -13.68
C TRP A 91 -8.12 -7.54 -12.93
N ILE A 92 -8.35 -7.81 -11.63
CA ILE A 92 -7.41 -8.56 -10.80
C ILE A 92 -7.81 -10.04 -10.82
N PRO A 93 -6.94 -10.96 -11.28
CA PRO A 93 -7.25 -12.37 -11.35
C PRO A 93 -7.41 -12.98 -9.95
N LYS A 94 -8.59 -13.52 -9.64
CA LYS A 94 -8.92 -14.08 -8.32
C LYS A 94 -8.26 -15.42 -8.02
N GLU A 95 -7.88 -16.15 -9.06
CA GLU A 95 -7.22 -17.46 -8.95
C GLU A 95 -5.75 -17.35 -8.54
N ARG A 96 -5.13 -16.16 -8.71
CA ARG A 96 -3.74 -15.92 -8.36
C ARG A 96 -3.58 -15.37 -6.95
N THR A 97 -2.42 -15.59 -6.38
CA THR A 97 -2.01 -14.96 -5.13
C THR A 97 -1.62 -13.51 -5.39
N VAL A 98 -2.18 -12.59 -4.62
CA VAL A 98 -1.92 -11.16 -4.77
C VAL A 98 -0.85 -10.72 -3.77
N VAL A 99 0.13 -9.98 -4.23
CA VAL A 99 1.02 -9.15 -3.40
C VAL A 99 0.81 -7.70 -3.79
N VAL A 100 0.60 -6.85 -2.79
CA VAL A 100 0.39 -5.42 -3.01
C VAL A 100 1.67 -4.65 -2.74
N VAL A 101 1.98 -3.68 -3.59
CA VAL A 101 3.22 -2.92 -3.57
C VAL A 101 2.95 -1.43 -3.34
N SER A 102 3.75 -0.80 -2.49
CA SER A 102 3.89 0.67 -2.38
C SER A 102 5.35 1.02 -2.01
N ASN A 103 5.68 2.28 -1.73
CA ASN A 103 7.06 2.63 -1.41
C ASN A 103 7.53 1.99 -0.09
N HIS A 104 6.71 2.14 0.99
CA HIS A 104 7.05 1.69 2.35
C HIS A 104 5.98 0.77 2.96
N ALA A 105 5.32 -0.04 2.16
CA ALA A 105 4.24 -0.96 2.54
C ALA A 105 2.95 -0.32 3.12
N GLY A 106 2.94 0.89 3.64
CA GLY A 106 1.77 1.46 4.33
C GLY A 106 0.49 1.56 3.48
N ARG A 107 0.59 2.05 2.23
CA ARG A 107 -0.54 2.07 1.29
C ARG A 107 -0.88 0.65 0.80
N ALA A 108 0.16 -0.15 0.58
CA ALA A 108 0.01 -1.54 0.17
C ALA A 108 -0.76 -2.35 1.21
N SER A 109 -0.48 -2.16 2.49
CA SER A 109 -1.20 -2.84 3.57
C SER A 109 -2.69 -2.47 3.60
N LYS A 110 -3.04 -1.20 3.43
CA LYS A 110 -4.46 -0.78 3.32
C LYS A 110 -5.16 -1.40 2.12
N ALA A 111 -4.48 -1.44 0.97
CA ALA A 111 -5.01 -2.07 -0.23
C ALA A 111 -5.16 -3.60 -0.06
N ALA A 112 -4.23 -4.24 0.63
CA ALA A 112 -4.27 -5.65 0.96
C ALA A 112 -5.49 -6.00 1.83
N ASP A 113 -5.82 -5.17 2.83
CA ASP A 113 -7.03 -5.33 3.64
C ASP A 113 -8.30 -5.23 2.78
N ILE A 114 -8.37 -4.24 1.88
CA ILE A 114 -9.49 -4.09 0.94
C ILE A 114 -9.63 -5.35 0.08
N LEU A 115 -8.56 -5.79 -0.56
CA LEU A 115 -8.59 -6.97 -1.44
C LEU A 115 -8.98 -8.24 -0.68
N THR A 116 -8.46 -8.42 0.54
CA THR A 116 -8.83 -9.54 1.41
C THR A 116 -10.32 -9.52 1.73
N SER A 117 -10.89 -8.35 2.07
CA SER A 117 -12.33 -8.20 2.33
C SER A 117 -13.21 -8.49 1.11
N LYS A 118 -12.66 -8.35 -0.10
CA LYS A 118 -13.32 -8.67 -1.38
C LYS A 118 -13.07 -10.11 -1.86
N GLY A 119 -12.44 -10.94 -1.02
CA GLY A 119 -12.25 -12.37 -1.27
C GLY A 119 -11.07 -12.71 -2.19
N PHE A 120 -10.09 -11.84 -2.33
CA PHE A 120 -8.83 -12.16 -3.02
C PHE A 120 -7.87 -12.92 -2.10
N LYS A 121 -7.03 -13.77 -2.69
CA LYS A 121 -5.95 -14.48 -1.99
C LYS A 121 -4.75 -13.54 -1.85
N VAL A 122 -4.69 -12.76 -0.78
CA VAL A 122 -3.62 -11.80 -0.55
C VAL A 122 -2.53 -12.43 0.31
N ALA A 123 -1.30 -12.52 -0.20
CA ALA A 123 -0.14 -12.98 0.58
C ALA A 123 0.35 -11.89 1.54
N GLY A 124 0.31 -10.64 1.12
CA GLY A 124 0.74 -9.52 1.94
C GLY A 124 1.08 -8.26 1.15
N ALA A 125 1.77 -7.36 1.84
CA ALA A 125 2.19 -6.06 1.34
C ALA A 125 3.72 -5.96 1.31
N VAL A 126 4.26 -5.24 0.31
CA VAL A 126 5.69 -4.98 0.14
C VAL A 126 5.94 -3.49 -0.03
N GLY A 127 7.02 -3.00 0.56
CA GLY A 127 7.59 -1.69 0.28
C GLY A 127 8.72 -1.79 -0.74
N ALA A 128 8.56 -1.23 -1.95
CA ALA A 128 9.59 -1.34 -2.99
C ALA A 128 10.94 -0.75 -2.56
N GLU A 129 10.92 0.43 -1.94
CA GLU A 129 12.15 1.03 -1.39
C GLU A 129 12.74 0.23 -0.23
N THR A 130 11.88 -0.32 0.63
CA THR A 130 12.34 -1.15 1.76
C THR A 130 12.98 -2.43 1.23
N TYR A 131 12.32 -3.09 0.27
CA TYR A 131 12.82 -4.30 -0.37
C TYR A 131 14.20 -4.08 -0.99
N GLU A 132 14.38 -2.98 -1.74
CA GLU A 132 15.66 -2.64 -2.37
C GLU A 132 16.75 -2.31 -1.32
N LYS A 133 16.44 -1.51 -0.30
CA LYS A 133 17.37 -1.16 0.78
C LYS A 133 17.87 -2.38 1.56
N GLU A 134 17.05 -3.41 1.63
CA GLU A 134 17.38 -4.68 2.30
C GLU A 134 18.05 -5.70 1.36
N GLY A 135 18.45 -5.28 0.15
CA GLY A 135 19.22 -6.08 -0.81
C GLY A 135 18.38 -6.77 -1.90
N GLY A 136 17.07 -6.52 -1.96
CA GLY A 136 16.23 -6.96 -3.06
C GLY A 136 16.52 -6.19 -4.35
N THR A 137 16.09 -6.72 -5.49
CA THR A 137 16.33 -6.10 -6.80
C THR A 137 15.02 -5.57 -7.38
N ILE A 138 15.00 -4.29 -7.75
CA ILE A 138 13.92 -3.66 -8.52
C ILE A 138 14.47 -3.13 -9.85
N ALA A 139 13.60 -2.95 -10.84
CA ALA A 139 13.96 -2.35 -12.12
C ALA A 139 13.84 -0.83 -12.04
N HIS A 140 14.90 -0.11 -12.40
CA HIS A 140 14.89 1.33 -12.57
C HIS A 140 14.53 1.68 -14.00
N ILE A 141 13.46 2.44 -14.19
CA ILE A 141 12.98 2.84 -15.52
C ILE A 141 13.75 4.11 -15.91
N ALA A 142 14.62 3.98 -16.93
CA ALA A 142 15.21 5.17 -17.53
C ALA A 142 14.12 5.97 -18.23
N VAL A 143 13.82 7.19 -17.73
CA VAL A 143 12.94 8.12 -18.43
C VAL A 143 13.65 8.52 -19.73
N PRO A 144 13.05 8.28 -20.92
CA PRO A 144 13.66 8.75 -22.17
C PRO A 144 13.88 10.26 -22.11
N THR A 145 15.11 10.70 -22.34
CA THR A 145 15.37 12.11 -22.55
C THR A 145 14.53 12.59 -23.74
N PRO A 146 13.82 13.72 -23.62
CA PRO A 146 13.11 14.27 -24.75
C PRO A 146 14.08 14.37 -25.92
N ARG A 147 13.69 13.80 -27.07
CA ARG A 147 14.47 13.96 -28.29
C ARG A 147 14.54 15.46 -28.58
N PRO A 148 15.74 16.06 -28.77
CA PRO A 148 15.81 17.45 -29.17
C PRO A 148 14.93 17.59 -30.42
N GLU A 149 13.98 18.50 -30.39
CA GLU A 149 13.23 18.87 -31.57
C GLU A 149 14.24 19.52 -32.51
N ASN A 150 14.77 18.75 -33.44
CA ASN A 150 15.48 19.28 -34.58
C ASN A 150 14.44 20.03 -35.42
N GLY A 151 14.15 21.26 -34.98
CA GLY A 151 13.48 22.24 -35.81
C GLY A 151 14.36 22.62 -36.98
N GLN A 152 14.21 21.86 -38.06
CA GLN A 152 14.48 22.34 -39.43
C GLN A 152 13.86 21.32 -40.38
N GLY A 153 12.55 21.37 -40.49
CA GLY A 153 11.88 20.98 -41.72
C GLY A 153 12.38 21.89 -42.85
N ASN A 154 13.46 21.49 -43.47
CA ASN A 154 13.90 22.11 -44.71
C ASN A 154 12.85 21.80 -45.77
N GLY A 155 11.90 22.72 -45.93
CA GLY A 155 10.92 22.72 -47.01
C GLY A 155 11.63 22.87 -48.34
N GLN A 156 12.16 21.79 -48.85
CA GLN A 156 12.66 21.73 -50.24
C GLN A 156 11.42 21.58 -51.15
N LYS A 157 10.96 22.73 -51.64
CA LYS A 157 9.97 22.83 -52.69
C LYS A 157 10.54 22.12 -53.95
N PRO A 158 9.87 21.16 -54.58
CA PRO A 158 10.32 20.64 -55.86
C PRO A 158 10.25 21.72 -56.90
N ALA A 159 11.39 22.04 -57.52
CA ALA A 159 11.50 22.92 -58.67
C ALA A 159 10.80 22.24 -59.85
N GLY A 160 10.10 23.05 -60.64
CA GLY A 160 9.20 22.70 -61.71
C GLY A 160 9.74 21.80 -62.81
N ALA A 161 8.82 21.06 -63.36
CA ALA A 161 8.94 20.50 -64.70
C ALA A 161 8.20 21.42 -65.65
N GLU A 162 8.94 21.98 -66.59
CA GLU A 162 8.42 22.44 -67.88
C GLU A 162 8.17 21.22 -68.76
#